data_c5468615d594d3f49714eeb82a3868cb
#
_entry.id   c5468615d594d3f49714eeb82a3868cb
#
_cell.length_a   1.000
_cell.length_b   1.000
_cell.length_c   1.000
_cell.angle_alpha   90.00
_cell.angle_beta   90.00
_cell.angle_gamma   90.00
#
_symmetry.space_group_name_H-M   'P 1'
#
loop_
_entity.id
_entity.type
_entity.pdbx_description
1 polymer ?
#
loop_
_entity_poly.entity_id
_entity_poly.type
_entity_poly.pdbx_seq_one_letter_code
_entity_poly.pdbx_strand_id
1 'polypeptide(L)'
;MLQTINLSMRFATKKLFENVNIKLDSGKRYGLIGANGAGKSTFLKILSGEYEASSGEVAIEKGLKMGVLGQDQYAFEELSLKNAVLLGNKRLYDAIKRKEYLYENGDLSDDKVNAELGELEMICAEEDPMYECEVVIEKILEDLGFESSSHNELMKTLTGGDKFKILLAQVLFPKPDILLLDEPTNNLDLHSIAWLEDNLKRHQGTLVVISHDRHFLNSVCTHILDMDFGSVREFSGNYDDWYIASTLIAKQQEMERNKKLKEKEELESFIARFSANASKARQATSRQKQLEKLNIESLAVSSRRDPSIVFKPNRPIGNEALECENISKSYGDLCVLNNVSLKILPGDKIAIIGANGVGKSTLCKILVEELKADSGLVKWGATTQRGYFPQNVSEEISGEESLYEWLRGFDKKKESGEIRNALGRMLFSGEEQEKPINALSGGEKHRMVLSKLMLEGGNFLVLDEPTNHLDLESIIALGEALYKFSGNVICVSHDRELIDAYANRIIELKADSSGNGAEIIDFRGSYEEYLESKGE
;
A
#
# COMPACT_ATOMS: atom_id res chain seq x y z
N MET A 1 -17.45 -12.83 17.02
CA MET A 1 -18.04 -11.51 16.71
C MET A 1 -17.19 -10.43 17.35
N LEU A 2 -16.86 -9.38 16.59
CA LEU A 2 -16.11 -8.20 17.07
C LEU A 2 -16.98 -6.98 16.86
N GLN A 3 -17.10 -6.10 17.86
CA GLN A 3 -17.98 -4.92 17.81
C GLN A 3 -17.28 -3.70 18.44
N THR A 4 -17.45 -2.52 17.84
CA THR A 4 -17.04 -1.24 18.45
C THR A 4 -18.26 -0.53 19.01
N ILE A 5 -18.12 0.08 20.20
CA ILE A 5 -19.21 0.78 20.89
C ILE A 5 -18.74 2.19 21.22
N ASN A 6 -19.32 3.18 20.54
CA ASN A 6 -19.00 4.62 20.67
C ASN A 6 -17.50 4.92 20.63
N LEU A 7 -16.78 4.19 19.77
CA LEU A 7 -15.34 4.26 19.69
C LEU A 7 -14.89 5.61 19.10
N SER A 8 -13.96 6.29 19.80
CA SER A 8 -13.43 7.57 19.33
C SER A 8 -11.94 7.65 19.60
N MET A 9 -11.20 8.30 18.69
CA MET A 9 -9.76 8.49 18.81
C MET A 9 -9.34 9.89 18.39
N ARG A 10 -8.46 10.50 19.22
CA ARG A 10 -7.87 11.84 19.00
C ARG A 10 -6.40 11.80 19.34
N PHE A 11 -5.57 12.45 18.52
CA PHE A 11 -4.18 12.73 18.82
C PHE A 11 -4.00 14.23 19.03
N ALA A 12 -3.69 14.64 20.26
CA ALA A 12 -3.60 16.06 20.67
C ALA A 12 -4.84 16.84 20.18
N THR A 13 -4.69 17.70 19.19
CA THR A 13 -5.77 18.52 18.61
C THR A 13 -6.46 17.87 17.40
N LYS A 14 -5.85 16.84 16.78
CA LYS A 14 -6.39 16.19 15.58
C LYS A 14 -7.33 15.07 15.97
N LYS A 15 -8.61 15.22 15.59
CA LYS A 15 -9.64 14.19 15.67
C LYS A 15 -9.46 13.23 14.48
N LEU A 16 -9.34 11.93 14.74
CA LEU A 16 -9.28 10.91 13.69
C LEU A 16 -10.69 10.39 13.38
N PHE A 17 -11.38 9.87 14.38
CA PHE A 17 -12.77 9.41 14.26
C PHE A 17 -13.51 9.53 15.58
N GLU A 18 -14.84 9.54 15.52
CA GLU A 18 -15.71 9.75 16.69
C GLU A 18 -17.01 8.95 16.58
N ASN A 19 -17.42 8.38 17.73
CA ASN A 19 -18.68 7.65 17.89
C ASN A 19 -18.86 6.52 16.87
N VAL A 20 -17.79 5.76 16.59
CA VAL A 20 -17.84 4.63 15.65
C VAL A 20 -18.53 3.44 16.31
N ASN A 21 -19.62 2.99 15.71
CA ASN A 21 -20.38 1.83 16.12
C ASN A 21 -20.52 0.87 14.94
N ILE A 22 -19.69 -0.18 14.91
CA ILE A 22 -19.63 -1.17 13.83
C ILE A 22 -19.63 -2.56 14.43
N LYS A 23 -20.35 -3.46 13.76
CA LYS A 23 -20.39 -4.87 14.09
C LYS A 23 -19.74 -5.66 12.96
N LEU A 24 -18.64 -6.34 13.26
CA LEU A 24 -17.90 -7.18 12.32
C LEU A 24 -18.31 -8.65 12.52
N ASP A 25 -18.97 -9.20 11.53
CA ASP A 25 -19.55 -10.54 11.59
C ASP A 25 -18.54 -11.59 11.07
N SER A 26 -18.63 -12.81 11.59
CA SER A 26 -17.85 -13.95 11.09
C SER A 26 -18.23 -14.30 9.64
N GLY A 27 -17.25 -14.77 8.86
CA GLY A 27 -17.43 -15.09 7.45
C GLY A 27 -17.47 -13.88 6.51
N LYS A 28 -17.38 -12.66 7.04
CA LYS A 28 -17.29 -11.45 6.23
C LYS A 28 -15.83 -10.96 6.13
N ARG A 29 -15.48 -10.44 4.97
CA ARG A 29 -14.17 -9.87 4.65
C ARG A 29 -14.33 -8.38 4.40
N TYR A 30 -13.78 -7.58 5.30
CA TYR A 30 -13.92 -6.12 5.32
C TYR A 30 -12.64 -5.46 4.78
N GLY A 31 -12.76 -4.65 3.73
CA GLY A 31 -11.71 -3.74 3.28
C GLY A 31 -11.83 -2.39 3.97
N LEU A 32 -10.85 -2.00 4.78
CA LEU A 32 -10.84 -0.69 5.44
C LEU A 32 -10.11 0.32 4.55
N ILE A 33 -10.85 1.28 4.01
CA ILE A 33 -10.35 2.29 3.09
C ILE A 33 -10.53 3.71 3.64
N GLY A 34 -9.78 4.65 3.12
CA GLY A 34 -9.84 6.07 3.51
C GLY A 34 -8.55 6.79 3.16
N ALA A 35 -8.56 8.11 3.17
CA ALA A 35 -7.40 8.94 2.85
C ALA A 35 -6.19 8.63 3.76
N ASN A 36 -4.98 8.92 3.27
CA ASN A 36 -3.79 8.81 4.10
C ASN A 36 -3.89 9.77 5.30
N GLY A 37 -3.56 9.24 6.49
CA GLY A 37 -3.72 9.98 7.77
C GLY A 37 -5.15 10.08 8.29
N ALA A 38 -6.12 9.34 7.72
CA ALA A 38 -7.50 9.23 8.25
C ALA A 38 -7.57 8.42 9.56
N GLY A 39 -6.56 7.58 9.84
CA GLY A 39 -6.49 6.79 11.06
C GLY A 39 -6.75 5.30 10.87
N LYS A 40 -6.64 4.77 9.64
CA LYS A 40 -6.88 3.35 9.31
C LYS A 40 -6.05 2.40 10.18
N SER A 41 -4.72 2.53 10.16
CA SER A 41 -3.82 1.70 10.97
C SER A 41 -4.05 1.88 12.47
N THR A 42 -4.37 3.12 12.92
CA THR A 42 -4.73 3.38 14.32
C THR A 42 -6.01 2.65 14.71
N PHE A 43 -7.02 2.64 13.84
CA PHE A 43 -8.25 1.91 14.07
C PHE A 43 -8.00 0.40 14.17
N LEU A 44 -7.16 -0.15 13.28
CA LEU A 44 -6.77 -1.56 13.33
C LEU A 44 -6.04 -1.92 14.64
N LYS A 45 -5.10 -1.05 15.09
CA LYS A 45 -4.38 -1.20 16.36
C LYS A 45 -5.29 -1.11 17.60
N ILE A 46 -6.37 -0.34 17.53
CA ILE A 46 -7.37 -0.32 18.58
C ILE A 46 -8.20 -1.61 18.56
N LEU A 47 -8.58 -2.12 17.38
CA LEU A 47 -9.29 -3.40 17.25
C LEU A 47 -8.45 -4.58 17.79
N SER A 48 -7.11 -4.53 17.59
CA SER A 48 -6.19 -5.56 18.12
C SER A 48 -5.92 -5.44 19.63
N GLY A 49 -6.28 -4.31 20.24
CA GLY A 49 -5.96 -4.03 21.63
C GLY A 49 -4.54 -3.51 21.86
N GLU A 50 -3.76 -3.24 20.80
CA GLU A 50 -2.42 -2.64 20.89
C GLU A 50 -2.47 -1.18 21.35
N TYR A 51 -3.52 -0.45 20.93
CA TYR A 51 -3.77 0.94 21.34
C TYR A 51 -5.08 1.08 22.10
N GLU A 52 -5.07 1.90 23.15
CA GLU A 52 -6.29 2.30 23.84
C GLU A 52 -7.01 3.43 23.09
N ALA A 53 -8.32 3.31 22.99
CA ALA A 53 -9.16 4.37 22.43
C ALA A 53 -9.26 5.57 23.37
N SER A 54 -9.48 6.77 22.85
CA SER A 54 -9.74 7.96 23.66
C SER A 54 -11.09 7.88 24.41
N SER A 55 -12.07 7.18 23.84
CA SER A 55 -13.35 6.83 24.47
C SER A 55 -14.03 5.70 23.71
N GLY A 56 -14.99 5.03 24.36
CA GLY A 56 -15.66 3.84 23.82
C GLY A 56 -14.89 2.57 24.10
N GLU A 57 -15.34 1.45 23.57
CA GLU A 57 -14.75 0.14 23.80
C GLU A 57 -14.86 -0.76 22.57
N VAL A 58 -13.99 -1.77 22.52
CA VAL A 58 -14.01 -2.87 21.56
C VAL A 58 -14.44 -4.14 22.32
N ALA A 59 -15.55 -4.72 21.92
CA ALA A 59 -16.08 -5.95 22.49
C ALA A 59 -15.76 -7.13 21.56
N ILE A 60 -15.05 -8.13 22.10
CA ILE A 60 -14.70 -9.37 21.41
C ILE A 60 -15.33 -10.53 22.15
N GLU A 61 -15.96 -11.44 21.43
CA GLU A 61 -16.52 -12.65 21.98
C GLU A 61 -15.41 -13.53 22.57
N LYS A 62 -15.68 -14.06 23.76
CA LYS A 62 -14.66 -14.85 24.49
C LYS A 62 -14.30 -16.14 23.74
N GLY A 63 -13.00 -16.44 23.73
CA GLY A 63 -12.47 -17.68 23.15
C GLY A 63 -12.08 -17.57 21.66
N LEU A 64 -12.34 -16.45 20.99
CA LEU A 64 -11.90 -16.24 19.62
C LEU A 64 -10.40 -15.95 19.57
N LYS A 65 -9.71 -16.61 18.64
CA LYS A 65 -8.29 -16.38 18.35
C LYS A 65 -8.15 -15.24 17.35
N MET A 66 -7.28 -14.28 17.64
CA MET A 66 -6.99 -13.13 16.77
C MET A 66 -5.58 -13.23 16.21
N GLY A 67 -5.45 -13.08 14.90
CA GLY A 67 -4.20 -12.92 14.18
C GLY A 67 -4.04 -11.46 13.74
N VAL A 68 -2.88 -10.88 14.02
CA VAL A 68 -2.54 -9.50 13.61
C VAL A 68 -1.21 -9.53 12.88
N LEU A 69 -1.17 -8.98 11.67
CA LEU A 69 0.07 -8.90 10.91
C LEU A 69 1.03 -7.90 11.56
N GLY A 70 2.16 -8.41 12.04
CA GLY A 70 3.23 -7.58 12.62
C GLY A 70 3.97 -6.78 11.53
N GLN A 71 4.39 -5.58 11.86
CA GLN A 71 5.18 -4.73 10.95
C GLN A 71 6.70 -4.85 11.17
N ASP A 72 7.13 -5.47 12.27
CA ASP A 72 8.55 -5.64 12.59
C ASP A 72 9.13 -6.88 11.89
N GLN A 73 9.80 -6.64 10.78
CA GLN A 73 10.45 -7.68 9.95
C GLN A 73 11.73 -8.26 10.62
N TYR A 74 12.22 -7.65 11.67
CA TYR A 74 13.46 -8.03 12.35
C TYR A 74 13.25 -8.76 13.68
N ALA A 75 11.99 -8.92 14.10
CA ALA A 75 11.67 -9.50 15.40
C ALA A 75 12.13 -10.96 15.59
N PHE A 76 12.33 -11.73 14.50
CA PHE A 76 12.53 -13.18 14.53
C PHE A 76 13.80 -13.64 13.79
N GLU A 77 14.82 -12.79 13.68
CA GLU A 77 16.03 -13.05 12.85
C GLU A 77 16.80 -14.32 13.22
N GLU A 78 16.77 -14.72 14.48
CA GLU A 78 17.48 -15.91 14.99
C GLU A 78 16.63 -17.21 14.89
N LEU A 79 15.40 -17.14 14.39
CA LEU A 79 14.56 -18.32 14.18
C LEU A 79 14.74 -18.86 12.76
N SER A 80 14.58 -20.20 12.61
CA SER A 80 14.42 -20.81 11.28
C SER A 80 13.06 -20.45 10.70
N LEU A 81 12.90 -20.53 9.36
CA LEU A 81 11.66 -20.23 8.68
C LEU A 81 10.50 -21.05 9.25
N LYS A 82 10.69 -22.36 9.43
CA LYS A 82 9.67 -23.23 10.05
C LYS A 82 9.29 -22.78 11.46
N ASN A 83 10.27 -22.47 12.31
CA ASN A 83 10.02 -22.02 13.67
C ASN A 83 9.34 -20.65 13.73
N ALA A 84 9.67 -19.74 12.80
CA ALA A 84 9.03 -18.45 12.70
C ALA A 84 7.55 -18.58 12.33
N VAL A 85 7.20 -19.46 11.40
CA VAL A 85 5.78 -19.75 11.07
C VAL A 85 5.07 -20.44 12.21
N LEU A 86 5.68 -21.47 12.84
CA LEU A 86 5.11 -22.21 13.97
C LEU A 86 4.79 -21.30 15.17
N LEU A 87 5.61 -20.26 15.39
CA LEU A 87 5.42 -19.27 16.46
C LEU A 87 4.09 -18.49 16.31
N GLY A 88 3.44 -18.52 15.16
CA GLY A 88 2.07 -18.03 14.97
C GLY A 88 1.08 -18.68 15.93
N ASN A 89 1.27 -19.96 16.27
CA ASN A 89 0.62 -20.61 17.39
C ASN A 89 1.59 -20.76 18.56
N LYS A 90 1.71 -19.69 19.35
CA LYS A 90 2.68 -19.63 20.45
C LYS A 90 2.52 -20.78 21.44
N ARG A 91 1.27 -21.19 21.75
CA ARG A 91 1.01 -22.28 22.71
C ARG A 91 1.53 -23.62 22.19
N LEU A 92 1.36 -23.88 20.90
CA LEU A 92 1.91 -25.07 20.23
C LEU A 92 3.45 -25.00 20.15
N TYR A 93 3.99 -23.85 19.76
CA TYR A 93 5.43 -23.62 19.66
C TYR A 93 6.13 -23.88 21.00
N ASP A 94 5.64 -23.24 22.08
CA ASP A 94 6.22 -23.37 23.41
C ASP A 94 6.15 -24.84 23.89
N ALA A 95 5.04 -25.54 23.61
CA ALA A 95 4.87 -26.95 23.98
C ALA A 95 5.86 -27.86 23.22
N ILE A 96 6.00 -27.68 21.91
CA ILE A 96 6.94 -28.46 21.10
C ILE A 96 8.38 -28.20 21.57
N LYS A 97 8.78 -26.94 21.74
CA LYS A 97 10.16 -26.59 22.15
C LYS A 97 10.47 -27.09 23.55
N ARG A 98 9.50 -27.06 24.46
CA ARG A 98 9.69 -27.60 25.80
C ARG A 98 9.79 -29.13 25.81
N LYS A 99 9.01 -29.81 24.96
CA LYS A 99 9.13 -31.27 24.75
C LYS A 99 10.51 -31.64 24.20
N GLU A 100 10.97 -30.97 23.13
CA GLU A 100 12.30 -31.18 22.58
C GLU A 100 13.38 -31.05 23.66
N TYR A 101 13.34 -29.97 24.45
CA TYR A 101 14.28 -29.74 25.54
C TYR A 101 14.26 -30.84 26.59
N LEU A 102 13.06 -31.33 27.01
CA LEU A 102 12.91 -32.38 28.01
C LEU A 102 13.40 -33.75 27.49
N TYR A 103 13.22 -34.06 26.20
CA TYR A 103 13.76 -35.26 25.58
C TYR A 103 15.28 -35.25 25.48
N GLU A 104 15.88 -34.09 25.23
CA GLU A 104 17.34 -33.96 25.09
C GLU A 104 18.07 -33.87 26.42
N ASN A 105 17.48 -33.19 27.42
CA ASN A 105 18.17 -32.80 28.65
C ASN A 105 17.48 -33.29 29.93
N GLY A 106 16.28 -33.87 29.85
CA GLY A 106 15.50 -34.32 31.02
C GLY A 106 15.86 -35.73 31.44
N ASP A 107 15.69 -36.01 32.73
CA ASP A 107 15.74 -37.37 33.24
C ASP A 107 14.38 -38.05 33.02
N LEU A 108 14.29 -38.87 32.00
CA LEU A 108 13.05 -39.59 31.63
C LEU A 108 12.64 -40.64 32.65
N SER A 109 13.45 -40.89 33.69
CA SER A 109 13.06 -41.74 34.85
C SER A 109 12.35 -40.96 35.98
N ASP A 110 12.35 -39.61 35.92
CA ASP A 110 11.67 -38.76 36.91
C ASP A 110 10.15 -38.64 36.55
N ASP A 111 9.32 -39.04 37.53
CA ASP A 111 7.85 -38.96 37.42
C ASP A 111 7.34 -37.53 37.12
N LYS A 112 8.06 -36.49 37.56
CA LYS A 112 7.70 -35.09 37.29
C LYS A 112 7.93 -34.72 35.81
N VAL A 113 9.04 -35.17 35.23
CA VAL A 113 9.34 -34.96 33.81
C VAL A 113 8.31 -35.67 32.97
N ASN A 114 7.94 -36.90 33.30
CA ASN A 114 6.92 -37.65 32.58
C ASN A 114 5.53 -37.01 32.71
N ALA A 115 5.16 -36.46 33.88
CA ALA A 115 3.91 -35.74 34.06
C ALA A 115 3.89 -34.46 33.20
N GLU A 116 4.99 -33.67 33.18
CA GLU A 116 5.12 -32.47 32.31
C GLU A 116 5.03 -32.83 30.83
N LEU A 117 5.70 -33.89 30.38
CA LEU A 117 5.59 -34.38 29.00
C LEU A 117 4.15 -34.77 28.65
N GLY A 118 3.40 -35.39 29.57
CA GLY A 118 2.00 -35.68 29.37
C GLY A 118 1.12 -34.45 29.21
N GLU A 119 1.34 -33.40 29.99
CA GLU A 119 0.64 -32.12 29.87
C GLU A 119 0.96 -31.43 28.52
N LEU A 120 2.23 -31.43 28.14
CA LEU A 120 2.66 -30.85 26.84
C LEU A 120 2.07 -31.61 25.66
N GLU A 121 1.96 -32.93 25.74
CA GLU A 121 1.30 -33.77 24.72
C GLU A 121 -0.18 -33.44 24.59
N MET A 122 -0.87 -33.20 25.71
CA MET A 122 -2.27 -32.76 25.68
C MET A 122 -2.41 -31.40 24.96
N ILE A 123 -1.49 -30.46 25.21
CA ILE A 123 -1.47 -29.17 24.53
C ILE A 123 -1.25 -29.35 23.01
N CYS A 124 -0.29 -30.19 22.61
CA CYS A 124 -0.06 -30.49 21.21
C CYS A 124 -1.30 -31.10 20.54
N ALA A 125 -1.97 -32.04 21.18
CA ALA A 125 -3.19 -32.67 20.69
C ALA A 125 -4.39 -31.70 20.61
N GLU A 126 -4.48 -30.73 21.52
CA GLU A 126 -5.50 -29.66 21.47
C GLU A 126 -5.27 -28.68 20.31
N GLU A 127 -4.01 -28.22 20.11
CA GLU A 127 -3.68 -27.19 19.15
C GLU A 127 -3.45 -27.74 17.73
N ASP A 128 -2.99 -28.98 17.60
CA ASP A 128 -2.78 -29.72 16.35
C ASP A 128 -3.32 -31.16 16.45
N PRO A 129 -4.64 -31.34 16.37
CA PRO A 129 -5.27 -32.64 16.59
C PRO A 129 -4.85 -33.75 15.61
N MET A 130 -4.38 -33.36 14.43
CA MET A 130 -3.96 -34.29 13.36
C MET A 130 -2.43 -34.48 13.33
N TYR A 131 -1.68 -33.73 14.14
CA TYR A 131 -0.21 -33.72 14.11
C TYR A 131 0.36 -33.40 12.71
N GLU A 132 -0.28 -32.48 12.01
CA GLU A 132 0.06 -32.10 10.64
C GLU A 132 0.76 -30.71 10.55
N CYS A 133 1.04 -30.06 11.69
CA CYS A 133 1.58 -28.71 11.70
C CYS A 133 2.85 -28.55 10.83
N GLU A 134 3.78 -29.52 10.86
CA GLU A 134 5.01 -29.47 10.05
C GLU A 134 4.67 -29.52 8.55
N VAL A 135 3.80 -30.44 8.13
CA VAL A 135 3.38 -30.60 6.73
C VAL A 135 2.67 -29.35 6.23
N VAL A 136 1.80 -28.77 7.07
CA VAL A 136 1.09 -27.52 6.74
C VAL A 136 2.06 -26.35 6.59
N ILE A 137 3.04 -26.24 7.49
CA ILE A 137 4.07 -25.18 7.43
C ILE A 137 4.93 -25.35 6.16
N GLU A 138 5.41 -26.57 5.88
CA GLU A 138 6.19 -26.86 4.67
C GLU A 138 5.44 -26.47 3.42
N LYS A 139 4.17 -26.84 3.33
CA LYS A 139 3.31 -26.49 2.19
C LYS A 139 3.13 -24.96 2.05
N ILE A 140 2.90 -24.23 3.14
CA ILE A 140 2.78 -22.77 3.11
C ILE A 140 4.08 -22.14 2.60
N LEU A 141 5.23 -22.64 3.06
CA LEU A 141 6.53 -22.14 2.63
C LEU A 141 6.79 -22.41 1.14
N GLU A 142 6.46 -23.62 0.67
CA GLU A 142 6.56 -23.99 -0.77
C GLU A 142 5.64 -23.13 -1.64
N ASP A 143 4.39 -22.94 -1.23
CA ASP A 143 3.42 -22.08 -1.92
C ASP A 143 3.88 -20.62 -2.00
N LEU A 144 4.69 -20.15 -1.03
CA LEU A 144 5.32 -18.82 -1.02
C LEU A 144 6.65 -18.75 -1.79
N GLY A 145 7.09 -19.87 -2.38
CA GLY A 145 8.27 -19.96 -3.22
C GLY A 145 9.57 -20.29 -2.48
N PHE A 146 9.51 -20.78 -1.24
CA PHE A 146 10.69 -21.25 -0.51
C PHE A 146 10.92 -22.73 -0.76
N GLU A 147 12.11 -23.08 -1.28
CA GLU A 147 12.48 -24.48 -1.48
C GLU A 147 12.62 -25.21 -0.15
N SER A 148 12.30 -26.52 -0.12
CA SER A 148 12.40 -27.35 1.08
C SER A 148 13.79 -27.35 1.73
N SER A 149 14.84 -27.12 0.93
CA SER A 149 16.23 -26.96 1.40
C SER A 149 16.45 -25.75 2.31
N SER A 150 15.69 -24.67 2.08
CA SER A 150 15.81 -23.39 2.80
C SER A 150 14.94 -23.31 4.06
N HIS A 151 14.01 -24.24 4.28
CA HIS A 151 13.06 -24.18 5.40
C HIS A 151 13.72 -24.14 6.79
N ASN A 152 14.93 -24.64 6.94
CA ASN A 152 15.72 -24.61 8.17
C ASN A 152 16.71 -23.44 8.25
N GLU A 153 16.80 -22.60 7.20
CA GLU A 153 17.62 -21.40 7.24
C GLU A 153 17.07 -20.37 8.23
N LEU A 154 17.93 -19.48 8.70
CA LEU A 154 17.55 -18.43 9.64
C LEU A 154 16.91 -17.25 8.92
N MET A 155 15.92 -16.62 9.53
CA MET A 155 15.24 -15.43 9.00
C MET A 155 16.20 -14.29 8.62
N LYS A 156 17.34 -14.15 9.30
CA LYS A 156 18.35 -13.11 8.99
C LYS A 156 18.99 -13.23 7.61
N THR A 157 18.95 -14.41 6.99
CA THR A 157 19.51 -14.62 5.63
C THR A 157 18.57 -14.12 4.54
N LEU A 158 17.30 -13.88 4.87
CA LEU A 158 16.27 -13.48 3.91
C LEU A 158 16.32 -11.98 3.58
N THR A 159 15.84 -11.65 2.39
CA THR A 159 15.52 -10.27 1.99
C THR A 159 14.32 -9.72 2.78
N GLY A 160 14.13 -8.39 2.82
CA GLY A 160 12.99 -7.79 3.51
C GLY A 160 11.64 -8.29 3.00
N GLY A 161 11.49 -8.45 1.67
CA GLY A 161 10.27 -8.97 1.07
C GLY A 161 9.98 -10.42 1.47
N ASP A 162 11.01 -11.27 1.50
CA ASP A 162 10.87 -12.67 1.90
C ASP A 162 10.60 -12.81 3.40
N LYS A 163 11.22 -11.97 4.25
CA LYS A 163 10.86 -11.88 5.68
C LYS A 163 9.38 -11.57 5.86
N PHE A 164 8.84 -10.65 5.06
CA PHE A 164 7.43 -10.30 5.12
C PHE A 164 6.50 -11.46 4.74
N LYS A 165 6.88 -12.28 3.72
CA LYS A 165 6.15 -13.51 3.37
C LYS A 165 6.06 -14.47 4.56
N ILE A 166 7.16 -14.64 5.32
CA ILE A 166 7.17 -15.50 6.51
C ILE A 166 6.28 -14.95 7.62
N LEU A 167 6.29 -13.63 7.88
CA LEU A 167 5.38 -13.01 8.85
C LEU A 167 3.90 -13.21 8.47
N LEU A 168 3.60 -13.14 7.18
CA LEU A 168 2.26 -13.42 6.68
C LEU A 168 1.88 -14.89 6.88
N ALA A 169 2.79 -15.83 6.57
CA ALA A 169 2.61 -17.25 6.86
C ALA A 169 2.38 -17.52 8.35
N GLN A 170 3.15 -16.86 9.22
CA GLN A 170 3.02 -16.94 10.69
C GLN A 170 1.61 -16.58 11.17
N VAL A 171 1.02 -15.51 10.64
CA VAL A 171 -0.30 -15.04 11.04
C VAL A 171 -1.42 -15.93 10.49
N LEU A 172 -1.24 -16.48 9.27
CA LEU A 172 -2.24 -17.32 8.61
C LEU A 172 -2.23 -18.78 9.10
N PHE A 173 -1.07 -19.28 9.53
CA PHE A 173 -0.87 -20.68 9.96
C PHE A 173 -1.88 -21.15 11.02
N PRO A 174 -2.14 -20.41 12.14
CA PRO A 174 -3.08 -20.86 13.17
C PRO A 174 -4.56 -20.75 12.78
N LYS A 175 -4.89 -20.26 11.56
CA LYS A 175 -6.26 -20.05 11.07
C LYS A 175 -7.11 -19.29 12.11
N PRO A 176 -6.76 -18.04 12.45
CA PRO A 176 -7.45 -17.30 13.51
C PRO A 176 -8.90 -17.00 13.14
N ASP A 177 -9.78 -16.84 14.15
CA ASP A 177 -11.19 -16.46 13.98
C ASP A 177 -11.34 -15.00 13.53
N ILE A 178 -10.41 -14.13 13.93
CA ILE A 178 -10.35 -12.73 13.56
C ILE A 178 -8.96 -12.47 12.99
N LEU A 179 -8.89 -11.95 11.76
CA LEU A 179 -7.64 -11.66 11.08
C LEU A 179 -7.58 -10.16 10.73
N LEU A 180 -6.55 -9.49 11.22
CA LEU A 180 -6.32 -8.06 11.01
C LEU A 180 -5.03 -7.88 10.21
N LEU A 181 -5.12 -7.33 8.99
CA LEU A 181 -4.00 -7.14 8.08
C LEU A 181 -3.86 -5.66 7.71
N ASP A 182 -2.69 -5.09 7.94
CA ASP A 182 -2.35 -3.72 7.53
C ASP A 182 -1.37 -3.77 6.36
N GLU A 183 -1.84 -3.38 5.16
CA GLU A 183 -1.09 -3.35 3.90
C GLU A 183 -0.36 -4.68 3.57
N PRO A 184 -1.07 -5.82 3.54
CA PRO A 184 -0.43 -7.13 3.35
C PRO A 184 0.13 -7.35 1.95
N THR A 185 -0.27 -6.55 0.97
CA THR A 185 0.21 -6.63 -0.42
C THR A 185 1.53 -5.90 -0.64
N ASN A 186 1.92 -4.99 0.28
CA ASN A 186 3.18 -4.28 0.18
C ASN A 186 4.36 -5.25 0.26
N ASN A 187 5.35 -5.05 -0.59
CA ASN A 187 6.56 -5.87 -0.69
C ASN A 187 6.33 -7.34 -1.12
N LEU A 188 5.14 -7.70 -1.58
CA LEU A 188 4.86 -9.00 -2.20
C LEU A 188 4.98 -8.91 -3.73
N ASP A 189 5.47 -9.98 -4.35
CA ASP A 189 5.39 -10.16 -5.80
C ASP A 189 3.99 -10.64 -6.21
N LEU A 190 3.68 -10.56 -7.52
CA LEU A 190 2.37 -10.90 -8.06
C LEU A 190 1.93 -12.34 -7.72
N HIS A 191 2.86 -13.30 -7.71
CA HIS A 191 2.58 -14.69 -7.32
C HIS A 191 2.16 -14.80 -5.85
N SER A 192 2.89 -14.15 -4.95
CA SER A 192 2.58 -14.14 -3.51
C SER A 192 1.27 -13.40 -3.22
N ILE A 193 0.94 -12.34 -3.98
CA ILE A 193 -0.36 -11.65 -3.89
C ILE A 193 -1.49 -12.61 -4.29
N ALA A 194 -1.37 -13.33 -5.41
CA ALA A 194 -2.37 -14.30 -5.85
C ALA A 194 -2.58 -15.42 -4.82
N TRP A 195 -1.49 -15.95 -4.25
CA TRP A 195 -1.56 -16.93 -3.17
C TRP A 195 -2.30 -16.37 -1.94
N LEU A 196 -2.00 -15.12 -1.55
CA LEU A 196 -2.67 -14.46 -0.42
C LEU A 196 -4.17 -14.29 -0.69
N GLU A 197 -4.54 -13.81 -1.86
CA GLU A 197 -5.95 -13.68 -2.27
C GLU A 197 -6.71 -14.98 -2.10
N ASP A 198 -6.16 -16.09 -2.60
CA ASP A 198 -6.79 -17.41 -2.53
C ASP A 198 -6.95 -17.91 -1.09
N ASN A 199 -5.94 -17.69 -0.24
CA ASN A 199 -6.03 -18.03 1.18
C ASN A 199 -7.10 -17.19 1.91
N LEU A 200 -7.13 -15.88 1.66
CA LEU A 200 -8.10 -15.00 2.30
C LEU A 200 -9.54 -15.20 1.81
N LYS A 201 -9.74 -15.58 0.55
CA LYS A 201 -11.07 -15.99 0.02
C LYS A 201 -11.65 -17.21 0.75
N ARG A 202 -10.78 -18.13 1.19
CA ARG A 202 -11.16 -19.35 1.93
C ARG A 202 -11.27 -19.14 3.43
N HIS A 203 -10.87 -17.98 3.95
CA HIS A 203 -10.93 -17.69 5.38
C HIS A 203 -12.37 -17.65 5.88
N GLN A 204 -12.67 -18.43 6.93
CA GLN A 204 -14.03 -18.61 7.47
C GLN A 204 -14.36 -17.60 8.59
N GLY A 205 -13.34 -16.96 9.15
CA GLY A 205 -13.47 -15.98 10.22
C GLY A 205 -13.83 -14.58 9.76
N THR A 206 -13.62 -13.61 10.63
CA THR A 206 -13.75 -12.19 10.32
C THR A 206 -12.39 -11.68 9.81
N LEU A 207 -12.36 -11.11 8.61
CA LEU A 207 -11.17 -10.44 8.08
C LEU A 207 -11.38 -8.92 8.07
N VAL A 208 -10.40 -8.16 8.56
CA VAL A 208 -10.29 -6.73 8.31
C VAL A 208 -8.93 -6.47 7.67
N VAL A 209 -8.94 -5.93 6.46
CA VAL A 209 -7.72 -5.64 5.71
C VAL A 209 -7.68 -4.19 5.27
N ILE A 210 -6.54 -3.54 5.48
CA ILE A 210 -6.20 -2.26 4.85
C ILE A 210 -5.35 -2.59 3.63
N SER A 211 -5.72 -2.11 2.47
CA SER A 211 -4.90 -2.21 1.27
C SER A 211 -5.16 -1.03 0.34
N HIS A 212 -4.14 -0.65 -0.40
CA HIS A 212 -4.20 0.32 -1.48
C HIS A 212 -4.19 -0.36 -2.87
N ASP A 213 -4.29 -1.69 -2.91
CA ASP A 213 -4.46 -2.47 -4.12
C ASP A 213 -5.97 -2.72 -4.37
N ARG A 214 -6.52 -2.05 -5.39
CA ARG A 214 -7.94 -2.14 -5.76
C ARG A 214 -8.29 -3.54 -6.27
N HIS A 215 -7.42 -4.18 -7.07
CA HIS A 215 -7.65 -5.54 -7.54
C HIS A 215 -7.79 -6.50 -6.37
N PHE A 216 -6.86 -6.42 -5.40
CA PHE A 216 -6.90 -7.21 -4.18
C PHE A 216 -8.19 -6.97 -3.36
N LEU A 217 -8.59 -5.70 -3.16
CA LEU A 217 -9.84 -5.38 -2.46
C LEU A 217 -11.08 -5.94 -3.18
N ASN A 218 -11.12 -5.87 -4.51
CA ASN A 218 -12.20 -6.43 -5.32
C ASN A 218 -12.25 -7.95 -5.26
N SER A 219 -11.08 -8.58 -5.24
CA SER A 219 -10.92 -10.04 -5.24
C SER A 219 -11.30 -10.67 -3.89
N VAL A 220 -10.90 -10.01 -2.79
CA VAL A 220 -10.98 -10.58 -1.43
C VAL A 220 -12.19 -10.08 -0.66
N CYS A 221 -12.50 -8.77 -0.70
CA CYS A 221 -13.46 -8.16 0.21
C CYS A 221 -14.92 -8.38 -0.22
N THR A 222 -15.79 -8.60 0.77
CA THR A 222 -17.25 -8.68 0.62
C THR A 222 -17.96 -7.44 1.14
N HIS A 223 -17.26 -6.65 1.95
CA HIS A 223 -17.75 -5.40 2.56
C HIS A 223 -16.63 -4.39 2.59
N ILE A 224 -16.97 -3.11 2.48
CA ILE A 224 -16.04 -2.00 2.60
C ILE A 224 -16.38 -1.17 3.84
N LEU A 225 -15.38 -0.90 4.65
CA LEU A 225 -15.43 0.07 5.74
C LEU A 225 -14.78 1.37 5.27
N ASP A 226 -15.60 2.36 5.03
CA ASP A 226 -15.16 3.66 4.53
C ASP A 226 -14.90 4.62 5.70
N MET A 227 -13.63 4.95 5.92
CA MET A 227 -13.20 5.91 6.94
C MET A 227 -13.09 7.30 6.31
N ASP A 228 -14.15 8.09 6.43
CA ASP A 228 -14.21 9.47 5.95
C ASP A 228 -15.03 10.36 6.89
N PHE A 229 -14.85 11.69 6.84
CA PHE A 229 -15.53 12.68 7.69
C PHE A 229 -15.40 12.42 9.20
N GLY A 230 -14.31 11.76 9.64
CA GLY A 230 -14.13 11.39 11.04
C GLY A 230 -15.10 10.33 11.54
N SER A 231 -15.69 9.54 10.65
CA SER A 231 -16.56 8.40 10.94
C SER A 231 -16.15 7.18 10.11
N VAL A 232 -16.67 6.01 10.45
CA VAL A 232 -16.49 4.79 9.67
C VAL A 232 -17.87 4.27 9.28
N ARG A 233 -18.07 4.01 7.97
CA ARG A 233 -19.34 3.53 7.41
C ARG A 233 -19.13 2.19 6.73
N GLU A 234 -20.05 1.26 6.94
CA GLU A 234 -20.05 -0.05 6.29
C GLU A 234 -20.85 0.01 4.98
N PHE A 235 -20.30 -0.58 3.92
CA PHE A 235 -20.95 -0.80 2.63
C PHE A 235 -20.86 -2.29 2.29
N SER A 236 -21.96 -2.86 1.81
CA SER A 236 -21.97 -4.21 1.28
C SER A 236 -21.48 -4.22 -0.16
N GLY A 237 -20.69 -5.22 -0.52
CA GLY A 237 -20.06 -5.33 -1.83
C GLY A 237 -18.54 -5.12 -1.76
N ASN A 238 -17.89 -5.18 -2.91
CA ASN A 238 -16.45 -4.98 -3.07
C ASN A 238 -16.10 -3.49 -3.25
N TYR A 239 -14.85 -3.21 -3.59
CA TYR A 239 -14.40 -1.83 -3.79
C TYR A 239 -15.14 -1.11 -4.94
N ASP A 240 -15.41 -1.80 -6.04
CA ASP A 240 -16.09 -1.20 -7.20
C ASP A 240 -17.55 -0.85 -6.88
N ASP A 241 -18.26 -1.73 -6.15
CA ASP A 241 -19.61 -1.47 -5.67
C ASP A 241 -19.63 -0.23 -4.77
N TRP A 242 -18.67 -0.14 -3.85
CA TRP A 242 -18.50 1.04 -2.99
C TRP A 242 -18.19 2.30 -3.81
N TYR A 243 -17.29 2.22 -4.80
CA TYR A 243 -16.91 3.37 -5.63
C TYR A 243 -18.09 3.95 -6.39
N ILE A 244 -18.91 3.10 -6.97
CA ILE A 244 -20.16 3.52 -7.65
C ILE A 244 -21.10 4.19 -6.65
N ALA A 245 -21.36 3.57 -5.50
CA ALA A 245 -22.25 4.09 -4.47
C ALA A 245 -21.75 5.42 -3.90
N SER A 246 -20.47 5.52 -3.55
CA SER A 246 -19.85 6.72 -3.00
C SER A 246 -19.85 7.89 -3.98
N THR A 247 -19.59 7.61 -5.27
CA THR A 247 -19.66 8.62 -6.34
C THR A 247 -21.07 9.19 -6.50
N LEU A 248 -22.10 8.36 -6.43
CA LEU A 248 -23.50 8.80 -6.48
C LEU A 248 -23.85 9.68 -5.28
N ILE A 249 -23.45 9.26 -4.07
CA ILE A 249 -23.67 10.02 -2.83
C ILE A 249 -22.95 11.38 -2.91
N ALA A 250 -21.69 11.39 -3.37
CA ALA A 250 -20.92 12.62 -3.52
C ALA A 250 -21.58 13.61 -4.49
N LYS A 251 -22.06 13.13 -5.64
CA LYS A 251 -22.81 13.96 -6.60
C LYS A 251 -24.11 14.52 -6.02
N GLN A 252 -24.84 13.72 -5.26
CA GLN A 252 -26.07 14.20 -4.59
C GLN A 252 -25.75 15.27 -3.55
N GLN A 253 -24.72 15.06 -2.73
CA GLN A 253 -24.26 16.04 -1.74
C GLN A 253 -23.78 17.34 -2.39
N GLU A 254 -23.07 17.26 -3.49
CA GLU A 254 -22.63 18.43 -4.25
C GLU A 254 -23.82 19.22 -4.83
N MET A 255 -24.80 18.52 -5.41
CA MET A 255 -26.03 19.16 -5.89
C MET A 255 -26.79 19.85 -4.77
N GLU A 256 -26.95 19.21 -3.60
CA GLU A 256 -27.59 19.79 -2.44
C GLU A 256 -26.84 21.01 -1.91
N ARG A 257 -25.49 20.91 -1.84
CA ARG A 257 -24.62 22.02 -1.44
C ARG A 257 -24.77 23.22 -2.38
N ASN A 258 -24.70 22.97 -3.69
CA ASN A 258 -24.86 24.02 -4.70
C ASN A 258 -26.24 24.67 -4.64
N LYS A 259 -27.30 23.90 -4.35
CA LYS A 259 -28.65 24.41 -4.12
C LYS A 259 -28.72 25.31 -2.87
N LYS A 260 -28.13 24.86 -1.75
CA LYS A 260 -28.07 25.65 -0.51
C LYS A 260 -27.23 26.91 -0.66
N LEU A 261 -26.14 26.87 -1.43
CA LEU A 261 -25.32 28.05 -1.71
C LEU A 261 -26.08 29.09 -2.53
N LYS A 262 -26.80 28.67 -3.58
CA LYS A 262 -27.67 29.58 -4.36
C LYS A 262 -28.76 30.20 -3.49
N GLU A 263 -29.41 29.38 -2.65
CA GLU A 263 -30.44 29.88 -1.71
C GLU A 263 -29.83 30.89 -0.72
N LYS A 264 -28.60 30.64 -0.25
CA LYS A 264 -27.87 31.58 0.60
C LYS A 264 -27.64 32.93 -0.12
N GLU A 265 -27.08 32.89 -1.34
CA GLU A 265 -26.81 34.07 -2.16
C GLU A 265 -28.10 34.87 -2.44
N GLU A 266 -29.21 34.20 -2.74
CA GLU A 266 -30.51 34.84 -2.93
C GLU A 266 -31.01 35.53 -1.66
N LEU A 267 -30.91 34.86 -0.50
CA LEU A 267 -31.31 35.43 0.79
C LEU A 267 -30.42 36.63 1.15
N GLU A 268 -29.11 36.52 1.00
CA GLU A 268 -28.16 37.62 1.27
C GLU A 268 -28.42 38.82 0.36
N SER A 269 -28.63 38.58 -0.95
CA SER A 269 -28.95 39.64 -1.90
C SER A 269 -30.27 40.34 -1.57
N PHE A 270 -31.30 39.60 -1.13
CA PHE A 270 -32.55 40.16 -0.71
C PHE A 270 -32.41 41.00 0.55
N ILE A 271 -31.71 40.49 1.57
CA ILE A 271 -31.44 41.22 2.82
C ILE A 271 -30.67 42.53 2.53
N ALA A 272 -29.62 42.47 1.70
CA ALA A 272 -28.81 43.64 1.32
C ALA A 272 -29.65 44.72 0.62
N ARG A 273 -30.60 44.34 -0.25
CA ARG A 273 -31.45 45.29 -0.99
C ARG A 273 -32.54 45.92 -0.13
N PHE A 274 -33.07 45.21 0.87
CA PHE A 274 -34.28 45.62 1.57
C PHE A 274 -34.12 45.86 3.08
N SER A 275 -32.92 45.67 3.64
CA SER A 275 -32.63 45.93 5.07
C SER A 275 -32.93 47.38 5.50
N ALA A 276 -32.70 48.35 4.63
CA ALA A 276 -32.92 49.78 4.91
C ALA A 276 -34.36 50.23 4.61
N ASN A 277 -35.25 49.39 4.10
CA ASN A 277 -36.59 49.78 3.69
C ASN A 277 -37.62 49.43 4.79
N ALA A 278 -38.18 50.42 5.46
CA ALA A 278 -39.07 50.24 6.59
C ALA A 278 -40.32 49.37 6.30
N SER A 279 -40.83 49.40 5.06
CA SER A 279 -42.01 48.58 4.67
C SER A 279 -41.66 47.10 4.46
N LYS A 280 -40.41 46.78 4.18
CA LYS A 280 -39.92 45.41 3.95
C LYS A 280 -39.02 44.88 5.07
N ALA A 281 -38.78 45.69 6.12
CA ALA A 281 -37.90 45.29 7.24
C ALA A 281 -38.33 43.97 7.91
N ARG A 282 -39.65 43.73 8.08
CA ARG A 282 -40.15 42.45 8.60
C ARG A 282 -39.81 41.26 7.71
N GLN A 283 -39.85 41.45 6.38
CA GLN A 283 -39.48 40.38 5.43
C GLN A 283 -37.97 40.13 5.44
N ALA A 284 -37.15 41.19 5.52
CA ALA A 284 -35.72 41.07 5.66
C ALA A 284 -35.31 40.31 6.94
N THR A 285 -35.94 40.63 8.09
CA THR A 285 -35.72 39.91 9.36
C THR A 285 -36.14 38.44 9.28
N SER A 286 -37.24 38.13 8.59
CA SER A 286 -37.69 36.75 8.39
C SER A 286 -36.69 35.96 7.52
N ARG A 287 -36.16 36.60 6.45
CA ARG A 287 -35.15 36.01 5.58
C ARG A 287 -33.81 35.84 6.29
N GLN A 288 -33.45 36.75 7.19
CA GLN A 288 -32.25 36.61 8.02
C GLN A 288 -32.32 35.39 8.96
N LYS A 289 -33.49 35.15 9.57
CA LYS A 289 -33.75 33.94 10.35
C LYS A 289 -33.70 32.65 9.50
N GLN A 290 -34.07 32.73 8.22
CA GLN A 290 -33.95 31.60 7.29
C GLN A 290 -32.48 31.35 6.97
N LEU A 291 -31.69 32.41 6.72
CA LEU A 291 -30.26 32.34 6.48
C LEU A 291 -29.49 31.74 7.68
N GLU A 292 -29.84 32.13 8.91
CA GLU A 292 -29.26 31.57 10.15
C GLU A 292 -29.60 30.08 10.35
N LYS A 293 -30.73 29.62 9.82
CA LYS A 293 -31.13 28.21 9.85
C LYS A 293 -30.50 27.37 8.71
N LEU A 294 -30.00 28.02 7.68
CA LEU A 294 -29.34 27.36 6.55
C LEU A 294 -27.94 26.84 6.99
N ASN A 295 -27.95 25.65 7.54
CA ASN A 295 -26.73 25.00 8.01
C ASN A 295 -25.95 24.45 6.80
N ILE A 296 -25.05 25.25 6.23
CA ILE A 296 -24.17 24.88 5.11
C ILE A 296 -22.92 24.15 5.65
N GLU A 297 -22.49 24.47 6.87
CA GLU A 297 -21.31 23.88 7.52
C GLU A 297 -21.50 22.38 7.87
N SER A 298 -22.77 21.90 7.94
CA SER A 298 -23.06 20.49 8.21
C SER A 298 -22.78 19.54 7.03
N LEU A 299 -22.49 20.06 5.84
CA LEU A 299 -22.04 19.27 4.69
C LEU A 299 -20.51 19.17 4.76
N ALA A 300 -20.03 18.23 5.55
CA ALA A 300 -18.60 17.96 5.67
C ALA A 300 -18.00 17.73 4.26
N VAL A 301 -16.86 18.35 4.00
CA VAL A 301 -16.11 18.12 2.76
C VAL A 301 -15.30 16.83 2.95
N SER A 302 -15.38 15.90 1.99
CA SER A 302 -14.59 14.67 2.03
C SER A 302 -13.10 14.98 2.29
N SER A 303 -12.49 14.16 3.10
CA SER A 303 -11.03 14.22 3.35
C SER A 303 -10.25 13.71 2.14
N ARG A 304 -10.92 13.02 1.20
CA ARG A 304 -10.32 12.55 -0.04
C ARG A 304 -10.14 13.70 -1.00
N ARG A 305 -8.92 13.84 -1.47
CA ARG A 305 -8.55 14.81 -2.50
C ARG A 305 -7.66 14.09 -3.49
N ASP A 306 -7.99 14.16 -4.77
CA ASP A 306 -7.19 13.58 -5.83
C ASP A 306 -6.00 14.49 -6.14
N PRO A 307 -4.76 14.00 -6.09
CA PRO A 307 -3.64 14.78 -6.59
C PRO A 307 -3.75 14.93 -8.11
N SER A 308 -3.29 16.06 -8.63
CA SER A 308 -3.28 16.31 -10.07
C SER A 308 -1.89 16.08 -10.64
N ILE A 309 -1.59 14.84 -11.00
CA ILE A 309 -0.29 14.48 -11.58
C ILE A 309 -0.31 14.79 -13.09
N VAL A 310 0.65 15.57 -13.57
CA VAL A 310 0.79 15.88 -14.99
C VAL A 310 2.27 15.98 -15.35
N PHE A 311 2.75 14.99 -16.08
CA PHE A 311 4.11 15.02 -16.62
C PHE A 311 4.13 15.73 -17.97
N LYS A 312 4.88 16.81 -18.08
CA LYS A 312 5.05 17.56 -19.31
C LYS A 312 6.51 17.57 -19.70
N PRO A 313 6.89 16.87 -20.78
CA PRO A 313 8.28 16.88 -21.22
C PRO A 313 8.69 18.25 -21.75
N ASN A 314 9.88 18.71 -21.38
CA ASN A 314 10.45 19.97 -21.85
C ASN A 314 10.78 19.94 -23.35
N ARG A 315 11.02 18.75 -23.91
CA ARG A 315 11.27 18.50 -25.33
C ARG A 315 10.82 17.09 -25.73
N PRO A 316 10.46 16.86 -27.00
CA PRO A 316 10.14 15.53 -27.48
C PRO A 316 11.37 14.61 -27.48
N ILE A 317 11.14 13.30 -27.39
CA ILE A 317 12.16 12.28 -27.58
C ILE A 317 12.49 12.16 -29.08
N GLY A 318 13.76 11.92 -29.40
CA GLY A 318 14.21 11.64 -30.77
C GLY A 318 13.94 10.20 -31.20
N ASN A 319 14.54 9.77 -32.29
CA ASN A 319 14.34 8.42 -32.85
C ASN A 319 14.90 7.30 -31.98
N GLU A 320 15.87 7.59 -31.14
CA GLU A 320 16.50 6.64 -30.19
C GLU A 320 16.22 7.13 -28.77
N ALA A 321 15.60 6.30 -27.96
CA ALA A 321 15.32 6.60 -26.55
C ALA A 321 16.39 6.02 -25.62
N LEU A 322 16.56 4.70 -25.66
CA LEU A 322 17.52 3.95 -24.85
C LEU A 322 17.89 2.65 -25.54
N GLU A 323 19.15 2.27 -25.50
CA GLU A 323 19.67 0.97 -25.92
C GLU A 323 20.64 0.41 -24.86
N CYS A 324 20.40 -0.80 -24.42
CA CYS A 324 21.28 -1.54 -23.52
C CYS A 324 21.75 -2.80 -24.21
N GLU A 325 23.03 -3.08 -24.11
CA GLU A 325 23.64 -4.27 -24.71
C GLU A 325 24.42 -5.05 -23.67
N ASN A 326 24.08 -6.32 -23.52
CA ASN A 326 24.80 -7.32 -22.73
C ASN A 326 25.09 -6.91 -21.27
N ILE A 327 24.13 -6.28 -20.61
CA ILE A 327 24.25 -5.82 -19.22
C ILE A 327 24.31 -7.03 -18.29
N SER A 328 25.39 -7.12 -17.51
CA SER A 328 25.52 -8.12 -16.45
C SER A 328 25.93 -7.44 -15.15
N LYS A 329 25.41 -7.98 -14.03
CA LYS A 329 25.69 -7.48 -12.68
C LYS A 329 25.66 -8.60 -11.66
N SER A 330 26.71 -8.63 -10.81
CA SER A 330 26.84 -9.57 -9.69
C SER A 330 27.11 -8.81 -8.39
N TYR A 331 26.70 -9.40 -7.28
CA TYR A 331 27.04 -8.96 -5.92
C TYR A 331 27.75 -10.12 -5.21
N GLY A 332 29.08 -10.03 -5.14
CA GLY A 332 29.92 -11.16 -4.70
C GLY A 332 29.73 -12.34 -5.65
N ASP A 333 29.34 -13.49 -5.11
CA ASP A 333 29.12 -14.72 -5.89
C ASP A 333 27.72 -14.81 -6.52
N LEU A 334 26.80 -13.89 -6.16
CA LEU A 334 25.44 -13.90 -6.67
C LEU A 334 25.37 -13.09 -7.98
N CYS A 335 25.15 -13.78 -9.10
CA CYS A 335 24.81 -13.14 -10.37
C CYS A 335 23.33 -12.71 -10.34
N VAL A 336 23.06 -11.42 -10.51
CA VAL A 336 21.70 -10.87 -10.50
C VAL A 336 21.17 -10.62 -11.90
N LEU A 337 21.98 -10.04 -12.79
CA LEU A 337 21.61 -9.82 -14.20
C LEU A 337 22.68 -10.48 -15.08
N ASN A 338 22.23 -11.22 -16.09
CA ASN A 338 23.11 -11.92 -17.01
C ASN A 338 22.74 -11.61 -18.45
N ASN A 339 23.67 -10.91 -19.14
CA ASN A 339 23.58 -10.62 -20.58
C ASN A 339 22.25 -9.97 -21.03
N VAL A 340 21.72 -9.07 -20.21
CA VAL A 340 20.46 -8.38 -20.45
C VAL A 340 20.62 -7.34 -21.56
N SER A 341 19.84 -7.47 -22.62
CA SER A 341 19.82 -6.52 -23.74
C SER A 341 18.40 -6.01 -23.99
N LEU A 342 18.25 -4.70 -24.14
CA LEU A 342 16.95 -4.06 -24.30
C LEU A 342 17.07 -2.83 -25.19
N LYS A 343 16.17 -2.71 -26.18
CA LYS A 343 16.03 -1.53 -27.00
C LYS A 343 14.67 -0.90 -26.81
N ILE A 344 14.66 0.40 -26.48
CA ILE A 344 13.44 1.16 -26.20
C ILE A 344 13.25 2.21 -27.29
N LEU A 345 12.09 2.16 -27.91
CA LEU A 345 11.69 3.06 -28.97
C LEU A 345 10.81 4.20 -28.41
N PRO A 346 10.73 5.34 -29.12
CA PRO A 346 9.82 6.41 -28.74
C PRO A 346 8.37 5.92 -28.61
N GLY A 347 7.72 6.25 -27.48
CA GLY A 347 6.35 5.83 -27.18
C GLY A 347 6.22 4.50 -26.46
N ASP A 348 7.31 3.75 -26.25
CA ASP A 348 7.27 2.55 -25.41
C ASP A 348 6.96 2.94 -23.94
N LYS A 349 5.93 2.33 -23.39
CA LYS A 349 5.52 2.42 -21.98
C LYS A 349 5.64 1.03 -21.39
N ILE A 350 6.72 0.82 -20.65
CA ILE A 350 7.18 -0.49 -20.23
C ILE A 350 6.85 -0.73 -18.75
N ALA A 351 6.19 -1.83 -18.47
CA ALA A 351 6.13 -2.37 -17.10
C ALA A 351 7.18 -3.47 -16.94
N ILE A 352 8.00 -3.37 -15.90
CA ILE A 352 8.94 -4.41 -15.49
C ILE A 352 8.33 -5.20 -14.35
N ILE A 353 8.15 -6.50 -14.56
CA ILE A 353 7.59 -7.43 -13.59
C ILE A 353 8.58 -8.57 -13.27
N GLY A 354 8.31 -9.34 -12.24
CA GLY A 354 9.12 -10.50 -11.84
C GLY A 354 9.18 -10.67 -10.33
N ALA A 355 9.70 -11.80 -9.86
CA ALA A 355 9.82 -12.11 -8.44
C ALA A 355 10.65 -11.07 -7.66
N ASN A 356 10.47 -11.03 -6.34
CA ASN A 356 11.29 -10.18 -5.49
C ASN A 356 12.76 -10.68 -5.51
N GLY A 357 13.69 -9.73 -5.48
CA GLY A 357 15.13 -10.04 -5.53
C GLY A 357 15.68 -10.41 -6.91
N VAL A 358 14.87 -10.55 -7.96
CA VAL A 358 15.31 -10.96 -9.30
C VAL A 358 16.18 -9.93 -10.04
N GLY A 359 16.28 -8.68 -9.50
CA GLY A 359 17.14 -7.65 -10.07
C GLY A 359 16.43 -6.49 -10.75
N LYS A 360 15.12 -6.31 -10.56
CA LYS A 360 14.33 -5.21 -11.14
C LYS A 360 14.92 -3.83 -10.80
N SER A 361 15.10 -3.53 -9.51
CA SER A 361 15.70 -2.27 -9.04
C SER A 361 17.17 -2.13 -9.43
N THR A 362 17.92 -3.24 -9.49
CA THR A 362 19.30 -3.25 -10.00
C THR A 362 19.34 -2.80 -11.45
N LEU A 363 18.43 -3.30 -12.29
CA LEU A 363 18.33 -2.88 -13.68
C LEU A 363 17.98 -1.38 -13.78
N CYS A 364 16.97 -0.90 -13.04
CA CYS A 364 16.61 0.51 -13.02
C CYS A 364 17.78 1.41 -12.64
N LYS A 365 18.54 1.08 -11.57
CA LYS A 365 19.70 1.84 -11.12
C LYS A 365 20.84 1.85 -12.17
N ILE A 366 21.03 0.75 -12.91
CA ILE A 366 22.01 0.70 -14.00
C ILE A 366 21.55 1.59 -15.15
N LEU A 367 20.25 1.54 -15.53
CA LEU A 367 19.71 2.37 -16.59
C LEU A 367 19.86 3.86 -16.29
N VAL A 368 19.65 4.30 -15.06
CA VAL A 368 19.81 5.72 -14.68
C VAL A 368 21.24 6.09 -14.31
N GLU A 369 22.18 5.15 -14.42
CA GLU A 369 23.64 5.33 -14.16
C GLU A 369 23.97 5.59 -12.68
N GLU A 370 23.07 5.26 -11.74
CA GLU A 370 23.38 5.25 -10.30
C GLU A 370 24.24 4.06 -9.90
N LEU A 371 24.13 2.95 -10.64
CA LEU A 371 24.90 1.73 -10.44
C LEU A 371 25.64 1.36 -11.71
N LYS A 372 26.93 1.04 -11.63
CA LYS A 372 27.69 0.55 -12.76
C LYS A 372 27.43 -0.94 -12.98
N ALA A 373 27.15 -1.32 -14.22
CA ALA A 373 27.17 -2.72 -14.65
C ALA A 373 28.61 -3.27 -14.60
N ASP A 374 28.73 -4.57 -14.40
CA ASP A 374 30.05 -5.24 -14.43
C ASP A 374 30.49 -5.46 -15.89
N SER A 375 29.55 -5.66 -16.80
CA SER A 375 29.75 -5.69 -18.24
C SER A 375 28.56 -5.13 -19.00
N GLY A 376 28.74 -4.83 -20.28
CA GLY A 376 27.73 -4.27 -21.16
C GLY A 376 27.78 -2.75 -21.27
N LEU A 377 26.83 -2.19 -22.02
CA LEU A 377 26.77 -0.77 -22.33
C LEU A 377 25.32 -0.26 -22.25
N VAL A 378 25.14 0.90 -21.64
CA VAL A 378 23.89 1.67 -21.65
C VAL A 378 24.11 2.90 -22.51
N LYS A 379 23.29 3.08 -23.56
CA LYS A 379 23.37 4.21 -24.47
C LYS A 379 22.05 4.96 -24.52
N TRP A 380 22.05 6.17 -24.00
CA TRP A 380 20.91 7.07 -24.03
C TRP A 380 20.85 7.86 -25.32
N GLY A 381 19.65 8.07 -25.84
CA GLY A 381 19.42 8.96 -26.98
C GLY A 381 19.84 10.39 -26.66
N ALA A 382 20.42 11.09 -27.64
CA ALA A 382 20.97 12.46 -27.48
C ALA A 382 19.92 13.51 -27.00
N THR A 383 18.64 13.25 -27.23
CA THR A 383 17.55 14.14 -26.80
C THR A 383 16.89 13.68 -25.51
N THR A 384 17.28 12.55 -24.94
CA THR A 384 16.64 11.99 -23.74
C THR A 384 16.99 12.80 -22.49
N GLN A 385 15.95 13.16 -21.75
CA GLN A 385 16.02 13.77 -20.41
C GLN A 385 15.36 12.83 -19.42
N ARG A 386 16.15 12.29 -18.50
CA ARG A 386 15.72 11.28 -17.54
C ARG A 386 15.02 11.92 -16.36
N GLY A 387 13.92 11.32 -15.89
CA GLY A 387 13.35 11.52 -14.56
C GLY A 387 13.39 10.18 -13.83
N TYR A 388 13.86 10.15 -12.61
CA TYR A 388 13.96 8.93 -11.82
C TYR A 388 13.20 9.02 -10.50
N PHE A 389 12.39 8.00 -10.24
CA PHE A 389 11.72 7.77 -8.98
C PHE A 389 12.34 6.56 -8.30
N PRO A 390 13.12 6.73 -7.20
CA PRO A 390 13.81 5.64 -6.55
C PRO A 390 12.89 4.82 -5.65
N GLN A 391 13.20 3.54 -5.46
CA GLN A 391 12.49 2.66 -4.54
C GLN A 391 12.55 3.18 -3.09
N ASN A 392 13.72 3.63 -2.62
CA ASN A 392 13.89 4.21 -1.29
C ASN A 392 13.86 5.75 -1.35
N VAL A 393 12.67 6.30 -1.34
CA VAL A 393 12.42 7.75 -1.35
C VAL A 393 13.02 8.47 -0.14
N SER A 394 13.19 7.77 1.00
CA SER A 394 13.71 8.39 2.23
C SER A 394 15.19 8.76 2.14
N GLU A 395 15.97 8.13 1.27
CA GLU A 395 17.37 8.50 1.02
C GLU A 395 17.48 9.81 0.24
N GLU A 396 16.56 10.06 -0.69
CA GLU A 396 16.53 11.28 -1.47
C GLU A 396 15.97 12.48 -0.69
N ILE A 397 14.98 12.20 0.17
CA ILE A 397 14.31 13.21 0.98
C ILE A 397 14.90 13.24 2.38
N SER A 398 15.96 14.04 2.55
CA SER A 398 16.63 14.26 3.83
C SER A 398 16.97 15.75 3.99
N GLY A 399 16.89 16.27 5.22
CA GLY A 399 17.22 17.67 5.53
C GLY A 399 16.19 18.33 6.44
N GLU A 400 16.41 19.62 6.77
CA GLU A 400 15.55 20.44 7.61
C GLU A 400 14.88 21.59 6.83
N GLU A 401 15.17 21.70 5.53
CA GLU A 401 14.61 22.71 4.64
C GLU A 401 13.10 22.52 4.43
N SER A 402 12.40 23.59 4.05
CA SER A 402 10.98 23.51 3.73
C SER A 402 10.74 22.77 2.41
N LEU A 403 9.51 22.24 2.21
CA LEU A 403 9.13 21.59 0.96
C LEU A 403 9.37 22.50 -0.24
N TYR A 404 9.07 23.79 -0.07
CA TYR A 404 9.27 24.79 -1.12
C TYR A 404 10.76 24.96 -1.45
N GLU A 405 11.63 25.08 -0.47
CA GLU A 405 13.07 25.27 -0.66
C GLU A 405 13.72 24.04 -1.29
N TRP A 406 13.36 22.85 -0.81
CA TRP A 406 13.84 21.60 -1.37
C TRP A 406 13.49 21.47 -2.86
N LEU A 407 12.22 21.69 -3.23
CA LEU A 407 11.78 21.59 -4.62
C LEU A 407 12.42 22.66 -5.50
N ARG A 408 12.62 23.88 -4.98
CA ARG A 408 13.33 24.97 -5.67
C ARG A 408 14.80 24.64 -5.96
N GLY A 409 15.42 23.79 -5.14
CA GLY A 409 16.81 23.34 -5.32
C GLY A 409 17.07 22.66 -6.66
N PHE A 410 16.09 21.95 -7.22
CA PHE A 410 16.21 21.20 -8.48
C PHE A 410 16.13 22.09 -9.72
N ASP A 411 15.36 23.18 -9.70
CA ASP A 411 15.33 24.14 -10.79
C ASP A 411 15.19 25.59 -10.29
N LYS A 412 16.35 26.25 -10.15
CA LYS A 412 16.44 27.64 -9.69
C LYS A 412 15.91 28.67 -10.71
N LYS A 413 15.64 28.25 -11.95
CA LYS A 413 15.14 29.15 -13.03
C LYS A 413 13.62 29.22 -13.03
N LYS A 414 12.94 28.26 -12.41
CA LYS A 414 11.48 28.23 -12.33
C LYS A 414 10.95 29.36 -11.44
N GLU A 415 9.84 29.94 -11.85
CA GLU A 415 9.17 30.96 -11.06
C GLU A 415 8.57 30.37 -9.76
N SER A 416 8.50 31.18 -8.71
CA SER A 416 7.93 30.78 -7.42
C SER A 416 6.50 30.22 -7.57
N GLY A 417 5.71 30.75 -8.50
CA GLY A 417 4.35 30.30 -8.80
C GLY A 417 4.30 28.87 -9.36
N GLU A 418 5.26 28.48 -10.21
CA GLU A 418 5.34 27.12 -10.77
C GLU A 418 5.66 26.09 -9.69
N ILE A 419 6.60 26.41 -8.78
CA ILE A 419 6.99 25.54 -7.67
C ILE A 419 5.81 25.34 -6.72
N ARG A 420 5.15 26.42 -6.31
CA ARG A 420 3.97 26.37 -5.44
C ARG A 420 2.80 25.63 -6.11
N ASN A 421 2.64 25.75 -7.42
CA ASN A 421 1.64 25.01 -8.18
C ASN A 421 1.95 23.50 -8.23
N ALA A 422 3.22 23.11 -8.44
CA ALA A 422 3.62 21.71 -8.40
C ALA A 422 3.32 21.08 -7.03
N LEU A 423 3.65 21.76 -5.94
CA LEU A 423 3.30 21.34 -4.57
C LEU A 423 1.79 21.29 -4.35
N GLY A 424 1.05 22.30 -4.78
CA GLY A 424 -0.41 22.36 -4.64
C GLY A 424 -1.13 21.24 -5.38
N ARG A 425 -0.65 20.84 -6.57
CA ARG A 425 -1.15 19.69 -7.32
C ARG A 425 -0.98 18.38 -6.56
N MET A 426 0.07 18.26 -5.76
CA MET A 426 0.32 17.09 -4.90
C MET A 426 -0.25 17.26 -3.49
N LEU A 427 -1.25 18.15 -3.35
CA LEU A 427 -2.02 18.40 -2.12
C LEU A 427 -1.24 19.10 -0.98
N PHE A 428 -0.07 19.65 -1.26
CA PHE A 428 0.63 20.50 -0.31
C PHE A 428 0.17 21.95 -0.52
N SER A 429 -0.72 22.43 0.35
CA SER A 429 -1.34 23.77 0.22
C SER A 429 -1.01 24.68 1.39
N GLY A 430 -0.93 25.98 1.14
CA GLY A 430 -0.77 27.00 2.17
C GLY A 430 0.46 26.77 3.05
N GLU A 431 0.25 26.68 4.36
CA GLU A 431 1.30 26.49 5.37
C GLU A 431 2.02 25.14 5.27
N GLU A 432 1.41 24.15 4.63
CA GLU A 432 2.06 22.83 4.46
C GLU A 432 3.32 22.91 3.60
N GLN A 433 3.40 23.89 2.68
CA GLN A 433 4.57 24.08 1.83
C GLN A 433 5.81 24.57 2.60
N GLU A 434 5.60 25.12 3.78
CA GLU A 434 6.65 25.61 4.68
C GLU A 434 7.04 24.57 5.76
N LYS A 435 6.40 23.39 5.77
CA LYS A 435 6.81 22.29 6.67
C LYS A 435 8.22 21.84 6.36
N PRO A 436 9.01 21.44 7.37
CA PRO A 436 10.32 20.83 7.16
C PRO A 436 10.15 19.43 6.53
N ILE A 437 11.05 19.09 5.60
CA ILE A 437 10.94 17.88 4.78
C ILE A 437 11.08 16.59 5.60
N ASN A 438 11.82 16.63 6.72
CA ASN A 438 11.96 15.50 7.64
C ASN A 438 10.67 15.16 8.41
N ALA A 439 9.68 16.07 8.47
CA ALA A 439 8.40 15.85 9.13
C ALA A 439 7.35 15.13 8.25
N LEU A 440 7.72 14.78 7.01
CA LEU A 440 6.82 14.13 6.06
C LEU A 440 6.63 12.64 6.39
N SER A 441 5.38 12.19 6.28
CA SER A 441 5.05 10.76 6.25
C SER A 441 5.57 10.09 4.96
N GLY A 442 5.62 8.75 4.93
CA GLY A 442 6.06 8.00 3.75
C GLY A 442 5.31 8.41 2.47
N GLY A 443 3.98 8.43 2.50
CA GLY A 443 3.17 8.85 1.34
C GLY A 443 3.37 10.31 0.95
N GLU A 444 3.58 11.22 1.90
CA GLU A 444 3.93 12.61 1.60
C GLU A 444 5.29 12.74 0.91
N LYS A 445 6.29 11.94 1.32
CA LYS A 445 7.60 11.88 0.65
C LYS A 445 7.46 11.41 -0.79
N HIS A 446 6.65 10.36 -1.06
CA HIS A 446 6.39 9.88 -2.43
C HIS A 446 5.76 10.98 -3.28
N ARG A 447 4.75 11.70 -2.77
CA ARG A 447 4.16 12.85 -3.45
C ARG A 447 5.17 13.98 -3.71
N MET A 448 6.15 14.19 -2.80
CA MET A 448 7.21 15.18 -3.03
C MET A 448 8.12 14.82 -4.20
N VAL A 449 8.54 13.55 -4.32
CA VAL A 449 9.35 13.10 -5.48
C VAL A 449 8.55 13.18 -6.77
N LEU A 450 7.26 12.89 -6.76
CA LEU A 450 6.39 13.11 -7.93
C LEU A 450 6.31 14.61 -8.30
N SER A 451 6.27 15.53 -7.30
CA SER A 451 6.35 16.98 -7.54
C SER A 451 7.65 17.38 -8.23
N LYS A 452 8.78 16.79 -7.81
CA LYS A 452 10.10 16.98 -8.44
C LYS A 452 10.07 16.55 -9.90
N LEU A 453 9.60 15.33 -10.21
CA LEU A 453 9.52 14.81 -11.57
C LEU A 453 8.62 15.66 -12.48
N MET A 454 7.50 16.18 -11.96
CA MET A 454 6.65 17.13 -12.70
C MET A 454 7.38 18.43 -13.00
N LEU A 455 8.21 18.90 -12.08
CA LEU A 455 8.95 20.16 -12.23
C LEU A 455 10.11 20.01 -13.22
N GLU A 456 10.87 18.93 -13.16
CA GLU A 456 12.04 18.66 -14.01
C GLU A 456 11.65 18.52 -15.50
N GLY A 457 10.45 17.99 -15.80
CA GLY A 457 9.94 17.88 -17.16
C GLY A 457 10.76 16.94 -18.05
N GLY A 458 11.24 15.82 -17.48
CA GLY A 458 11.90 14.75 -18.22
C GLY A 458 10.99 14.17 -19.31
N ASN A 459 11.58 13.67 -20.40
CA ASN A 459 10.84 13.00 -21.47
C ASN A 459 10.97 11.48 -21.43
N PHE A 460 11.73 10.94 -20.46
CA PHE A 460 11.86 9.53 -20.17
C PHE A 460 11.79 9.34 -18.65
N LEU A 461 10.79 8.62 -18.17
CA LEU A 461 10.58 8.35 -16.76
C LEU A 461 10.99 6.92 -16.42
N VAL A 462 11.80 6.75 -15.38
CA VAL A 462 12.14 5.47 -14.77
C VAL A 462 11.61 5.49 -13.35
N LEU A 463 10.63 4.63 -13.05
CA LEU A 463 9.93 4.60 -11.78
C LEU A 463 10.14 3.22 -11.13
N ASP A 464 10.68 3.20 -9.92
CA ASP A 464 10.93 1.97 -9.17
C ASP A 464 9.97 1.87 -7.99
N GLU A 465 8.93 1.04 -8.10
CA GLU A 465 7.84 0.83 -7.14
C GLU A 465 7.16 2.15 -6.66
N PRO A 466 6.68 3.00 -7.58
CA PRO A 466 6.14 4.32 -7.22
C PRO A 466 4.82 4.27 -6.44
N THR A 467 4.13 3.12 -6.44
CA THR A 467 2.83 2.94 -5.77
C THR A 467 2.95 2.71 -4.27
N ASN A 468 4.12 2.28 -3.79
CA ASN A 468 4.32 2.03 -2.37
C ASN A 468 3.98 3.28 -1.55
N HIS A 469 3.20 3.12 -0.48
CA HIS A 469 2.72 4.19 0.41
C HIS A 469 1.85 5.29 -0.22
N LEU A 470 1.46 5.18 -1.50
CA LEU A 470 0.45 6.06 -2.09
C LEU A 470 -0.95 5.56 -1.71
N ASP A 471 -1.90 6.48 -1.59
CA ASP A 471 -3.31 6.12 -1.48
C ASP A 471 -3.91 5.79 -2.86
N LEU A 472 -5.05 5.11 -2.85
CA LEU A 472 -5.74 4.68 -4.08
C LEU A 472 -5.98 5.83 -5.06
N GLU A 473 -6.35 6.99 -4.55
CA GLU A 473 -6.58 8.18 -5.34
C GLU A 473 -5.29 8.66 -6.05
N SER A 474 -4.17 8.59 -5.36
CA SER A 474 -2.85 8.93 -5.93
C SER A 474 -2.37 7.91 -6.96
N ILE A 475 -2.65 6.61 -6.74
CA ILE A 475 -2.31 5.53 -7.69
C ILE A 475 -3.11 5.71 -9.00
N ILE A 476 -4.41 5.95 -8.91
CA ILE A 476 -5.27 6.20 -10.07
C ILE A 476 -4.78 7.44 -10.84
N ALA A 477 -4.50 8.55 -10.12
CA ALA A 477 -3.98 9.76 -10.73
C ALA A 477 -2.63 9.56 -11.41
N LEU A 478 -1.75 8.70 -10.84
CA LEU A 478 -0.46 8.34 -11.44
C LEU A 478 -0.68 7.52 -12.73
N GLY A 479 -1.54 6.51 -12.71
CA GLY A 479 -1.88 5.69 -13.88
C GLY A 479 -2.37 6.55 -15.04
N GLU A 480 -3.32 7.45 -14.78
CA GLU A 480 -3.81 8.40 -15.79
C GLU A 480 -2.70 9.33 -16.31
N ALA A 481 -1.82 9.80 -15.43
CA ALA A 481 -0.71 10.67 -15.82
C ALA A 481 0.29 9.95 -16.72
N LEU A 482 0.64 8.70 -16.42
CA LEU A 482 1.53 7.86 -17.23
C LEU A 482 0.87 7.50 -18.57
N TYR A 483 -0.44 7.23 -18.60
CA TYR A 483 -1.19 6.99 -19.83
C TYR A 483 -1.15 8.21 -20.77
N LYS A 484 -1.39 9.42 -20.23
CA LYS A 484 -1.40 10.68 -20.97
C LYS A 484 -0.01 11.21 -21.32
N PHE A 485 1.04 10.68 -20.70
CA PHE A 485 2.41 11.13 -20.91
C PHE A 485 2.90 10.81 -22.32
N SER A 486 3.42 11.82 -23.03
CA SER A 486 3.88 11.68 -24.41
C SER A 486 5.33 11.16 -24.55
N GLY A 487 6.05 11.00 -23.45
CA GLY A 487 7.40 10.44 -23.41
C GLY A 487 7.40 8.92 -23.18
N ASN A 488 8.59 8.38 -22.92
CA ASN A 488 8.78 6.97 -22.56
C ASN A 488 8.67 6.75 -21.05
N VAL A 489 8.22 5.57 -20.68
CA VAL A 489 8.10 5.14 -19.29
C VAL A 489 8.72 3.75 -19.13
N ILE A 490 9.53 3.59 -18.11
CA ILE A 490 9.85 2.30 -17.47
C ILE A 490 9.31 2.39 -16.06
N CYS A 491 8.46 1.46 -15.66
CA CYS A 491 7.98 1.41 -14.28
C CYS A 491 8.04 -0.03 -13.77
N VAL A 492 8.74 -0.22 -12.68
CA VAL A 492 8.66 -1.45 -11.87
C VAL A 492 7.46 -1.30 -10.96
N SER A 493 6.52 -2.20 -11.02
CA SER A 493 5.36 -2.22 -10.12
C SER A 493 4.80 -3.62 -9.97
N HIS A 494 4.19 -3.88 -8.83
CA HIS A 494 3.36 -5.06 -8.56
C HIS A 494 1.86 -4.73 -8.54
N ASP A 495 1.52 -3.48 -8.81
CA ASP A 495 0.14 -3.02 -8.90
C ASP A 495 -0.42 -3.29 -10.32
N ARG A 496 -1.33 -4.27 -10.41
CA ARG A 496 -1.93 -4.69 -11.69
C ARG A 496 -2.68 -3.57 -12.38
N GLU A 497 -3.46 -2.79 -11.64
CA GLU A 497 -4.24 -1.69 -12.22
C GLU A 497 -3.36 -0.56 -12.74
N LEU A 498 -2.27 -0.24 -12.03
CA LEU A 498 -1.32 0.72 -12.56
C LEU A 498 -0.73 0.21 -13.87
N ILE A 499 -0.28 -1.06 -13.92
CA ILE A 499 0.30 -1.67 -15.12
C ILE A 499 -0.69 -1.61 -16.29
N ASP A 500 -1.93 -2.06 -16.09
CA ASP A 500 -2.98 -2.06 -17.11
C ASP A 500 -3.35 -0.65 -17.59
N ALA A 501 -3.26 0.35 -16.71
CA ALA A 501 -3.62 1.72 -17.05
C ALA A 501 -2.68 2.35 -18.09
N TYR A 502 -1.39 1.99 -18.14
CA TYR A 502 -0.45 2.71 -18.98
C TYR A 502 0.42 1.84 -19.90
N ALA A 503 0.69 0.56 -19.53
CA ALA A 503 1.70 -0.25 -20.20
C ALA A 503 1.24 -0.73 -21.59
N ASN A 504 2.14 -0.63 -22.58
CA ASN A 504 1.98 -1.21 -23.91
C ASN A 504 3.06 -2.24 -24.23
N ARG A 505 3.92 -2.54 -23.24
CA ARG A 505 5.00 -3.51 -23.35
C ARG A 505 5.36 -4.03 -21.95
N ILE A 506 5.43 -5.33 -21.81
CA ILE A 506 5.75 -5.99 -20.54
C ILE A 506 7.14 -6.61 -20.66
N ILE A 507 7.98 -6.36 -19.67
CA ILE A 507 9.29 -7.01 -19.51
C ILE A 507 9.26 -7.80 -18.22
N GLU A 508 9.28 -9.11 -18.35
CA GLU A 508 9.43 -10.00 -17.20
C GLU A 508 10.91 -10.32 -17.00
N LEU A 509 11.42 -10.03 -15.78
CA LEU A 509 12.69 -10.60 -15.32
C LEU A 509 12.41 -11.92 -14.63
N LYS A 510 12.96 -13.00 -15.16
CA LYS A 510 12.84 -14.34 -14.62
C LYS A 510 14.21 -14.86 -14.21
N ALA A 511 14.31 -15.38 -12.98
CA ALA A 511 15.54 -16.03 -12.54
C ALA A 511 15.83 -17.25 -13.42
N ASP A 512 17.09 -17.37 -13.89
CA ASP A 512 17.53 -18.56 -14.62
C ASP A 512 17.55 -19.78 -13.68
N SER A 513 17.02 -20.88 -14.14
CA SER A 513 16.98 -22.15 -13.40
C SER A 513 18.37 -22.73 -13.05
N SER A 514 19.41 -22.24 -13.70
CA SER A 514 20.83 -22.63 -13.43
C SER A 514 21.53 -21.72 -12.42
N GLY A 515 20.83 -20.70 -11.88
CA GLY A 515 21.43 -19.74 -10.93
C GLY A 515 22.36 -18.70 -11.57
N ASN A 516 22.37 -18.58 -12.90
CA ASN A 516 23.25 -17.67 -13.65
C ASN A 516 22.67 -16.25 -13.86
N GLY A 517 21.82 -15.78 -12.94
CA GLY A 517 21.20 -14.45 -13.01
C GLY A 517 19.83 -14.45 -13.67
N ALA A 518 19.29 -13.25 -13.92
CA ALA A 518 17.96 -13.10 -14.52
C ALA A 518 18.04 -12.95 -16.04
N GLU A 519 17.09 -13.56 -16.73
CA GLU A 519 16.80 -13.40 -18.16
C GLU A 519 15.59 -12.48 -18.36
N ILE A 520 15.52 -11.84 -19.55
CA ILE A 520 14.40 -11.00 -19.96
C ILE A 520 13.46 -11.77 -20.86
N ILE A 521 12.17 -11.72 -20.55
CA ILE A 521 11.07 -12.05 -21.47
C ILE A 521 10.41 -10.73 -21.86
N ASP A 522 10.42 -10.43 -23.16
CA ASP A 522 9.93 -9.17 -23.73
C ASP A 522 8.63 -9.43 -24.50
N PHE A 523 7.52 -8.89 -24.02
CA PHE A 523 6.21 -9.03 -24.61
C PHE A 523 5.63 -7.67 -25.01
N ARG A 524 5.22 -7.53 -26.28
CA ARG A 524 4.55 -6.32 -26.77
C ARG A 524 3.05 -6.50 -26.73
N GLY A 525 2.39 -5.78 -25.87
CA GLY A 525 0.95 -5.84 -25.62
C GLY A 525 0.60 -5.34 -24.24
N SER A 526 -0.68 -5.43 -23.87
CA SER A 526 -1.20 -5.13 -22.52
C SER A 526 -0.81 -6.23 -21.53
N TYR A 527 -1.02 -5.97 -20.25
CA TYR A 527 -0.78 -6.97 -19.21
C TYR A 527 -1.78 -8.14 -19.28
N GLU A 528 -3.04 -7.87 -19.65
CA GLU A 528 -4.05 -8.91 -19.88
C GLU A 528 -3.62 -9.85 -21.00
N GLU A 529 -3.21 -9.32 -22.16
CA GLU A 529 -2.70 -10.11 -23.29
C GLU A 529 -1.46 -10.93 -22.91
N TYR A 530 -0.61 -10.40 -22.02
CA TYR A 530 0.54 -11.12 -21.51
C TYR A 530 0.12 -12.32 -20.63
N LEU A 531 -0.84 -12.16 -19.72
CA LEU A 531 -1.38 -13.25 -18.90
C LEU A 531 -2.04 -14.33 -19.75
N GLU A 532 -2.88 -13.94 -20.71
CA GLU A 532 -3.48 -14.88 -21.67
C GLU A 532 -2.41 -15.70 -22.43
N SER A 533 -1.28 -15.07 -22.81
CA SER A 533 -0.19 -15.77 -23.49
C SER A 533 0.50 -16.83 -22.61
N LYS A 534 0.40 -16.68 -21.29
CA LYS A 534 0.91 -17.66 -20.30
C LYS A 534 -0.11 -18.73 -19.90
N GLY A 535 -1.39 -18.54 -20.26
CA GLY A 535 -2.48 -19.43 -19.89
C GLY A 535 -3.00 -19.20 -18.47
N GLU A 536 -2.81 -17.99 -17.95
CA GLU A 536 -3.22 -17.53 -16.63
C GLU A 536 -4.47 -16.62 -16.73
#